data_9924bed30c0928d6987cf6333bddde56
#
_entry.id   9924bed30c0928d6987cf6333bddde56
#
_cell.length_a   1.000
_cell.length_b   1.000
_cell.length_c   1.000
_cell.angle_alpha   90.00
_cell.angle_beta   90.00
_cell.angle_gamma   90.00
#
_symmetry.space_group_name_H-M   'P 1'
#
loop_
_entity.id
_entity.type
_entity.pdbx_description
1 polymer ?
#
loop_
_entity_poly.entity_id
_entity_poly.type
_entity_poly.pdbx_seq_one_letter_code
_entity_poly.pdbx_strand_id
1 'polypeptide(L)' 'MAILPVAPVSRLIREAGAKRVSEGARDTLAEILESYGLEVAKEAVGWANHAKRKTVKAEDIREAAKRVKPPRSGD' A
#
# COMPACT_ATOMS: atom_id res chain seq x y z
N MET A 1 7.08 11.89 0.54
CA MET A 1 5.75 12.53 0.70
C MET A 1 4.65 11.61 0.21
N ALA A 2 3.62 11.46 1.01
CA ALA A 2 2.50 10.61 0.63
C ALA A 2 1.64 11.30 -0.42
N ILE A 3 1.23 10.56 -1.43
CA ILE A 3 0.38 11.07 -2.49
C ILE A 3 -1.03 10.50 -2.44
N LEU A 4 -1.31 9.63 -1.47
CA LEU A 4 -2.64 9.05 -1.33
C LEU A 4 -3.62 10.08 -0.77
N PRO A 5 -4.89 10.06 -1.23
CA PRO A 5 -5.88 10.96 -0.67
C PRO A 5 -6.05 10.70 0.82
N VAL A 6 -6.23 11.77 1.59
CA VAL A 6 -6.28 11.66 3.03
C VAL A 6 -7.63 11.18 3.56
N ALA A 7 -8.72 11.50 2.87
CA ALA A 7 -10.05 11.12 3.36
C ALA A 7 -10.24 9.60 3.44
N PRO A 8 -9.89 8.83 2.41
CA PRO A 8 -9.98 7.37 2.51
C PRO A 8 -9.08 6.79 3.59
N VAL A 9 -7.90 7.38 3.81
CA VAL A 9 -6.98 6.90 4.84
C VAL A 9 -7.56 7.12 6.23
N SER A 10 -8.14 8.30 6.48
CA SER A 10 -8.81 8.57 7.75
C SER A 10 -9.95 7.59 7.98
N ARG A 11 -10.69 7.27 6.92
CA ARG A 11 -11.80 6.34 7.06
C ARG A 11 -11.33 4.95 7.49
N LEU A 12 -10.18 4.51 6.95
CA LEU A 12 -9.63 3.21 7.36
C LEU A 12 -9.37 3.16 8.85
N ILE A 13 -8.82 4.25 9.40
CA ILE A 13 -8.51 4.29 10.82
C ILE A 13 -9.80 4.26 11.64
N ARG A 14 -10.84 4.96 11.17
CA ARG A 14 -12.12 4.94 11.87
C ARG A 14 -12.79 3.57 11.79
N GLU A 15 -12.68 2.91 10.66
CA GLU A 15 -13.24 1.56 10.50
C GLU A 15 -12.54 0.57 11.42
N ALA A 16 -11.28 0.83 11.76
CA ALA A 16 -10.55 0.00 12.70
C ALA A 16 -10.97 0.24 14.15
N GLY A 17 -11.80 1.25 14.38
CA GLY A 17 -12.36 1.47 15.72
C GLY A 17 -12.02 2.81 16.35
N ALA A 18 -11.21 3.64 15.71
CA ALA A 18 -10.84 4.92 16.28
C ALA A 18 -12.01 5.90 16.16
N LYS A 19 -12.23 6.66 17.22
CA LYS A 19 -13.28 7.68 17.18
C LYS A 19 -12.77 8.97 16.57
N ARG A 20 -11.49 9.25 16.72
CA ARG A 20 -10.86 10.47 16.20
C ARG A 20 -9.52 10.11 15.60
N VAL A 21 -9.11 10.88 14.60
CA VAL A 21 -7.87 10.64 13.88
C VAL A 21 -7.11 11.96 13.81
N SER A 22 -5.88 11.96 14.32
CA SER A 22 -5.04 13.15 14.19
C SER A 22 -4.50 13.26 12.78
N GLU A 23 -4.09 14.47 12.40
CA GLU A 23 -3.46 14.67 11.10
C GLU A 23 -2.19 13.85 10.98
N GLY A 24 -1.40 13.79 12.06
CA GLY A 24 -0.18 13.01 12.06
C GLY A 24 -0.41 11.54 11.81
N ALA A 25 -1.46 10.98 12.45
CA ALA A 25 -1.78 9.56 12.25
C ALA A 25 -2.22 9.30 10.83
N ARG A 26 -3.04 10.18 10.28
CA ARG A 26 -3.50 10.07 8.90
C ARG A 26 -2.34 10.10 7.92
N ASP A 27 -1.46 11.09 8.09
CA ASP A 27 -0.35 11.28 7.18
C ASP A 27 0.65 10.13 7.28
N THR A 28 0.91 9.67 8.50
CA THR A 28 1.85 8.57 8.71
C THR A 28 1.33 7.28 8.08
N LEU A 29 0.04 7.00 8.25
CA LEU A 29 -0.52 5.80 7.64
C LEU A 29 -0.48 5.90 6.12
N ALA A 30 -0.77 7.09 5.57
CA ALA A 30 -0.71 7.28 4.12
C ALA A 30 0.69 7.01 3.59
N GLU A 31 1.73 7.46 4.30
CA GLU A 31 3.11 7.21 3.89
C GLU A 31 3.46 5.72 3.93
N ILE A 32 3.00 5.03 4.96
CA ILE A 32 3.24 3.60 5.09
C ILE A 32 2.56 2.84 3.96
N LEU A 33 1.32 3.20 3.66
CA LEU A 33 0.58 2.54 2.59
C LEU A 33 1.22 2.82 1.23
N GLU A 34 1.68 4.04 1.02
CA GLU A 34 2.34 4.40 -0.23
C GLU A 34 3.63 3.61 -0.41
N SER A 35 4.45 3.53 0.64
CA SER A 35 5.70 2.78 0.59
C SER A 35 5.46 1.30 0.30
N TYR A 36 4.51 0.71 1.03
CA TYR A 36 4.19 -0.68 0.83
C TYR A 36 3.61 -0.92 -0.56
N GLY A 37 2.71 -0.04 -0.97
CA GLY A 37 2.10 -0.14 -2.30
C GLY A 37 3.14 -0.06 -3.41
N LEU A 38 4.14 0.81 -3.25
CA LEU A 38 5.20 0.93 -4.24
C LEU A 38 6.01 -0.36 -4.34
N GLU A 39 6.34 -0.97 -3.20
CA GLU A 39 7.08 -2.23 -3.20
C GLU A 39 6.29 -3.35 -3.87
N VAL A 40 4.99 -3.43 -3.57
CA VAL A 40 4.12 -4.42 -4.22
C VAL A 40 4.07 -4.15 -5.73
N ALA A 41 3.94 -2.88 -6.10
CA ALA A 41 3.85 -2.52 -7.52
C ALA A 41 5.13 -2.88 -8.27
N LYS A 42 6.30 -2.64 -7.67
CA LYS A 42 7.57 -2.99 -8.31
C LYS A 42 7.66 -4.49 -8.55
N GLU A 43 7.26 -5.28 -7.58
CA GLU A 43 7.27 -6.72 -7.71
C GLU A 43 6.28 -7.15 -8.80
N ALA A 44 5.10 -6.53 -8.83
CA ALA A 44 4.09 -6.86 -9.83
C ALA A 44 4.56 -6.55 -11.25
N VAL A 45 5.27 -5.43 -11.40
CA VAL A 45 5.86 -5.09 -12.72
C VAL A 45 6.82 -6.18 -13.16
N GLY A 46 7.61 -6.71 -12.21
CA GLY A 46 8.52 -7.81 -12.52
C GLY A 46 7.78 -9.03 -13.04
N TRP A 47 6.64 -9.38 -12.41
CA TRP A 47 5.83 -10.51 -12.86
C TRP A 47 5.27 -10.28 -14.27
N ALA A 48 4.78 -9.07 -14.54
CA ALA A 48 4.25 -8.74 -15.86
C ALA A 48 5.35 -8.82 -16.92
N ASN A 49 6.53 -8.27 -16.61
CA ASN A 49 7.66 -8.31 -17.51
C ASN A 49 8.10 -9.74 -17.80
N HIS A 50 8.12 -10.58 -16.79
CA HIS A 50 8.49 -11.97 -16.94
C HIS A 50 7.54 -12.69 -17.90
N ALA A 51 6.27 -12.30 -17.88
CA ALA A 51 5.27 -12.84 -18.78
C ALA A 51 5.23 -12.09 -20.12
N LYS A 52 6.15 -11.15 -20.31
CA LYS A 52 6.27 -10.36 -21.55
C LYS A 52 5.03 -9.54 -21.84
N ARG A 53 4.42 -9.04 -20.76
CA ARG A 53 3.26 -8.15 -20.87
C ARG A 53 3.65 -6.76 -20.42
N LYS A 54 3.02 -5.75 -21.03
CA LYS A 54 3.22 -4.36 -20.63
C LYS A 54 2.18 -3.89 -19.64
N THR A 55 1.10 -4.66 -19.50
CA THR A 55 0.01 -4.32 -18.56
C THR A 55 0.18 -5.13 -17.30
N VAL A 56 0.17 -4.44 -16.15
CA VAL A 56 0.13 -5.09 -14.86
C VAL A 56 -1.31 -5.45 -14.55
N LYS A 57 -1.55 -6.71 -14.24
CA LYS A 57 -2.91 -7.20 -13.99
C LYS A 57 -3.12 -7.52 -12.52
N ALA A 58 -4.37 -7.75 -12.15
CA ALA A 58 -4.71 -8.06 -10.78
C ALA A 58 -3.93 -9.28 -10.26
N GLU A 59 -3.76 -10.28 -11.11
CA GLU A 59 -3.01 -11.48 -10.71
C GLU A 59 -1.57 -11.16 -10.36
N ASP A 60 -0.97 -10.19 -11.06
CA ASP A 60 0.41 -9.77 -10.76
C ASP A 60 0.47 -9.12 -9.39
N ILE A 61 -0.50 -8.29 -9.07
CA ILE A 61 -0.56 -7.63 -7.77
C ILE A 61 -0.75 -8.67 -6.67
N ARG A 62 -1.65 -9.64 -6.87
CA ARG A 62 -1.90 -10.67 -5.86
C ARG A 62 -0.66 -11.51 -5.59
N GLU A 63 0.06 -11.90 -6.65
CA GLU A 63 1.30 -12.65 -6.46
C GLU A 63 2.38 -11.82 -5.79
N ALA A 64 2.47 -10.54 -6.19
CA ALA A 64 3.45 -9.65 -5.59
C ALA A 64 3.18 -9.46 -4.09
N ALA A 65 1.92 -9.32 -3.71
CA ALA A 65 1.57 -9.09 -2.32
C ALA A 65 1.94 -10.28 -1.43
N LYS A 66 1.98 -11.47 -1.99
CA LYS A 66 2.41 -12.65 -1.23
C LYS A 66 3.89 -12.62 -0.90
N ARG A 67 4.69 -11.93 -1.70
CA ARG A 67 6.15 -11.92 -1.56
C ARG A 67 6.66 -10.69 -0.85
N VAL A 68 5.92 -9.60 -0.88
CA VAL A 68 6.34 -8.35 -0.25
C VAL A 68 5.74 -8.30 1.15
N LYS A 69 6.60 -8.24 2.15
CA LYS A 69 6.12 -8.17 3.53
C LYS A 69 5.70 -6.76 3.88
N PRO A 70 4.57 -6.59 4.55
CA PRO A 70 4.17 -5.25 4.99
C PRO A 70 5.20 -4.68 5.96
N PRO A 71 5.37 -3.36 5.97
CA PRO A 71 6.27 -2.74 6.95
C PRO A 71 5.76 -3.02 8.37
N ARG A 72 6.70 -3.23 9.27
CA ARG A 72 6.36 -3.49 10.67
C ARG A 72 7.10 -2.49 11.53
N SER A 73 6.34 -1.81 12.37
CA SER A 73 6.96 -0.86 13.29
C SER A 73 7.27 -1.56 14.60
N GLY A 74 8.34 -1.14 15.25
CA GLY A 74 8.69 -1.62 16.56
C GLY A 74 9.36 -2.98 16.61
N ASP A 75 9.78 -3.49 15.51
CA ASP A 75 10.44 -4.81 15.47
C ASP A 75 11.94 -4.70 15.50
#